data_ba11a8b3cc5b475712c9db5092d21f7c
#
_entry.id   ba11a8b3cc5b475712c9db5092d21f7c
#
_cell.length_a   1.000
_cell.length_b   1.000
_cell.length_c   1.000
_cell.angle_alpha   90.00
_cell.angle_beta   90.00
_cell.angle_gamma   90.00
#
_symmetry.space_group_name_H-M   'P 1'
#
loop_
_entity.id
_entity.type
_entity.pdbx_description
1 polymer ?
#
loop_
_entity_poly.entity_id
_entity_poly.type
_entity_poly.pdbx_seq_one_letter_code
_entity_poly.pdbx_strand_id
1 'polypeptide(L)'
;MGSFAYKGRDSQGNAVNGVVEAASELAAAEQLMRRGVMPTELKAGKARSAAIDWSLLLEGGVKLEDLVVFSRQMYALTRAGIPILQAIAGLEESAHSKPLKRALHALGEDLGNGRPLSSSMQAHPKVFSSLFVAIIHVGENTGQLEEAFLQLANYFDLELETRKRIKTAMRYPSFVMIAIGIAMVILNIMVIPVFAGMFAKFGVELPLATRILLATSHFFVHYWWLLLAILLGTIVGWRRWVATARGKLTWHRWQLRLPIVGSIIERSLLARFARSFSMMLKAGVPLNTALTLVADAVDNAWMAGQIRDMRSGIERGESLLRTAGASGLFTPLVMQMIAVGEETGQVDELLHEAAEYYEREVDYDLKSLTARIEPILIGIVAVMVLVLALGIFTPMWDMMRAVRGQ
;
A
#
# COMPACT_ATOMS: atom_id res chain seq x y z
N MET A 1 -33.78 -17.94 12.69
CA MET A 1 -34.67 -16.80 12.63
C MET A 1 -35.03 -16.57 11.18
N GLY A 2 -36.30 -16.36 10.84
CA GLY A 2 -36.76 -16.10 9.47
C GLY A 2 -36.82 -14.59 9.20
N SER A 3 -36.53 -14.19 7.97
CA SER A 3 -36.65 -12.78 7.53
C SER A 3 -38.02 -12.60 6.87
N PHE A 4 -38.78 -11.61 7.32
CA PHE A 4 -40.11 -11.30 6.83
C PHE A 4 -40.15 -9.90 6.23
N ALA A 5 -40.48 -9.79 4.95
CA ALA A 5 -40.73 -8.50 4.30
C ALA A 5 -42.15 -8.04 4.62
N TYR A 6 -42.30 -6.80 5.09
CA TYR A 6 -43.61 -6.24 5.44
C TYR A 6 -43.91 -4.97 4.65
N LYS A 7 -45.20 -4.77 4.41
CA LYS A 7 -45.78 -3.48 4.07
C LYS A 7 -46.80 -3.15 5.16
N GLY A 8 -46.80 -1.92 5.62
CA GLY A 8 -47.68 -1.48 6.71
C GLY A 8 -47.92 0.02 6.67
N ARG A 9 -48.61 0.52 7.66
CA ARG A 9 -48.84 1.94 7.92
C ARG A 9 -48.36 2.28 9.32
N ASP A 10 -47.70 3.45 9.44
CA ASP A 10 -47.32 3.99 10.74
C ASP A 10 -48.54 4.57 11.48
N SER A 11 -48.31 5.03 12.71
CA SER A 11 -49.35 5.68 13.54
C SER A 11 -49.92 6.97 12.95
N GLN A 12 -49.29 7.53 11.92
CA GLN A 12 -49.72 8.73 11.18
C GLN A 12 -50.40 8.38 9.85
N GLY A 13 -50.56 7.08 9.51
CA GLY A 13 -51.22 6.61 8.30
C GLY A 13 -50.33 6.53 7.06
N ASN A 14 -49.02 6.88 7.16
CA ASN A 14 -48.09 6.79 6.04
C ASN A 14 -47.74 5.35 5.73
N ALA A 15 -47.52 5.04 4.44
CA ALA A 15 -47.13 3.71 4.02
C ALA A 15 -45.65 3.48 4.36
N VAL A 16 -45.35 2.43 5.13
CA VAL A 16 -44.02 1.99 5.53
C VAL A 16 -43.79 0.58 5.01
N ASN A 17 -42.62 0.33 4.43
CA ASN A 17 -42.17 -0.99 4.01
C ASN A 17 -40.79 -1.29 4.55
N GLY A 18 -40.49 -2.56 4.85
CA GLY A 18 -39.21 -2.97 5.37
C GLY A 18 -39.10 -4.48 5.55
N VAL A 19 -38.06 -4.90 6.28
CA VAL A 19 -37.82 -6.29 6.60
C VAL A 19 -37.62 -6.40 8.11
N VAL A 20 -38.23 -7.42 8.73
CA VAL A 20 -38.08 -7.72 10.15
C VAL A 20 -37.62 -9.18 10.32
N GLU A 21 -36.73 -9.43 11.25
CA GLU A 21 -36.29 -10.78 11.60
C GLU A 21 -37.08 -11.28 12.81
N ALA A 22 -37.74 -12.43 12.66
CA ALA A 22 -38.53 -13.05 13.71
C ALA A 22 -38.51 -14.58 13.62
N ALA A 23 -38.91 -15.24 14.69
CA ALA A 23 -38.96 -16.70 14.72
C ALA A 23 -40.17 -17.25 13.92
N SER A 24 -41.24 -16.46 13.76
CA SER A 24 -42.44 -16.80 13.01
C SER A 24 -43.12 -15.53 12.46
N GLU A 25 -44.04 -15.68 11.53
CA GLU A 25 -44.82 -14.59 10.95
C GLU A 25 -45.64 -13.85 12.03
N LEU A 26 -46.17 -14.59 13.02
CA LEU A 26 -46.90 -14.01 14.15
C LEU A 26 -45.98 -13.15 15.05
N ALA A 27 -44.78 -13.62 15.33
CA ALA A 27 -43.78 -12.87 16.09
C ALA A 27 -43.31 -11.61 15.34
N ALA A 28 -43.21 -11.67 14.00
CA ALA A 28 -42.92 -10.51 13.16
C ALA A 28 -44.02 -9.46 13.24
N ALA A 29 -45.29 -9.88 13.18
CA ALA A 29 -46.44 -8.99 13.30
C ALA A 29 -46.51 -8.31 14.67
N GLU A 30 -46.30 -9.05 15.76
CA GLU A 30 -46.26 -8.48 17.11
C GLU A 30 -45.11 -7.47 17.29
N GLN A 31 -43.94 -7.76 16.75
CA GLN A 31 -42.81 -6.86 16.83
C GLN A 31 -43.04 -5.55 16.06
N LEU A 32 -43.73 -5.62 14.90
CA LEU A 32 -44.09 -4.45 14.12
C LEU A 32 -45.16 -3.61 14.81
N MET A 33 -46.19 -4.25 15.41
CA MET A 33 -47.24 -3.56 16.18
C MET A 33 -46.63 -2.84 17.40
N ARG A 34 -45.67 -3.44 18.10
CA ARG A 34 -44.94 -2.77 19.20
C ARG A 34 -44.13 -1.55 18.74
N ARG A 35 -43.73 -1.51 17.46
CA ARG A 35 -43.05 -0.36 16.84
C ARG A 35 -44.02 0.67 16.26
N GLY A 36 -45.34 0.52 16.47
CA GLY A 36 -46.36 1.43 15.96
C GLY A 36 -46.62 1.27 14.46
N VAL A 37 -46.20 0.18 13.85
CA VAL A 37 -46.46 -0.11 12.44
C VAL A 37 -47.50 -1.21 12.34
N MET A 38 -48.64 -0.91 11.67
CA MET A 38 -49.71 -1.88 11.39
C MET A 38 -49.38 -2.61 10.07
N PRO A 39 -48.94 -3.89 10.12
CA PRO A 39 -48.63 -4.62 8.90
C PRO A 39 -49.89 -4.96 8.11
N THR A 40 -49.92 -4.57 6.83
CA THR A 40 -51.03 -4.91 5.90
C THR A 40 -50.68 -6.12 5.03
N GLU A 41 -49.39 -6.41 4.85
CA GLU A 41 -48.92 -7.56 4.10
C GLU A 41 -47.60 -8.04 4.72
N LEU A 42 -47.52 -9.32 5.09
CA LEU A 42 -46.35 -10.00 5.58
C LEU A 42 -46.04 -11.16 4.64
N LYS A 43 -44.83 -11.20 4.09
CA LYS A 43 -44.37 -12.34 3.27
C LYS A 43 -43.07 -12.87 3.85
N ALA A 44 -43.03 -14.19 4.05
CA ALA A 44 -41.74 -14.85 4.34
C ALA A 44 -40.80 -14.56 3.18
N GLY A 45 -39.89 -13.64 3.41
CA GLY A 45 -38.84 -13.32 2.45
C GLY A 45 -37.86 -14.46 2.45
N LYS A 46 -37.52 -15.07 1.28
CA LYS A 46 -36.24 -15.68 1.09
C LYS A 46 -35.24 -14.60 1.49
N ALA A 47 -34.33 -14.93 2.44
CA ALA A 47 -33.25 -14.03 2.79
C ALA A 47 -32.73 -13.45 1.47
N ARG A 48 -32.96 -12.15 1.26
CA ARG A 48 -32.35 -11.44 0.16
C ARG A 48 -30.85 -11.70 0.43
N SER A 49 -30.28 -12.61 -0.33
CA SER A 49 -28.83 -12.73 -0.36
C SER A 49 -28.38 -11.29 -0.43
N ALA A 50 -27.67 -10.82 0.59
CA ALA A 50 -27.17 -9.48 0.64
C ALA A 50 -26.57 -9.27 -0.75
N ALA A 51 -27.26 -8.50 -1.59
CA ALA A 51 -26.75 -8.18 -2.91
C ALA A 51 -25.38 -7.63 -2.58
N ILE A 52 -24.33 -8.38 -2.95
CA ILE A 52 -22.95 -7.96 -2.74
C ILE A 52 -22.94 -6.57 -3.34
N ASP A 53 -22.90 -5.59 -2.49
CA ASP A 53 -22.89 -4.20 -2.92
C ASP A 53 -21.52 -4.01 -3.57
N TRP A 54 -21.49 -4.21 -4.89
CA TRP A 54 -20.30 -4.09 -5.70
C TRP A 54 -19.62 -2.72 -5.52
N SER A 55 -20.39 -1.71 -5.07
CA SER A 55 -19.85 -0.40 -4.71
C SER A 55 -18.93 -0.50 -3.49
N LEU A 56 -19.23 -1.38 -2.50
CA LEU A 56 -18.38 -1.62 -1.33
C LEU A 56 -17.08 -2.37 -1.67
N LEU A 57 -17.11 -3.20 -2.71
CA LEU A 57 -15.91 -3.92 -3.20
C LEU A 57 -15.02 -3.03 -4.07
N LEU A 58 -15.60 -2.03 -4.74
CA LEU A 58 -14.92 -1.05 -5.58
C LEU A 58 -14.53 0.21 -4.81
N GLU A 59 -15.03 0.42 -3.61
CA GLU A 59 -14.60 1.53 -2.76
C GLU A 59 -13.15 1.32 -2.33
N GLY A 60 -12.28 2.19 -2.83
CA GLY A 60 -10.89 2.25 -2.38
C GLY A 60 -10.82 2.51 -0.87
N GLY A 61 -9.79 1.99 -0.20
CA GLY A 61 -9.53 2.29 1.21
C GLY A 61 -9.31 3.80 1.45
N VAL A 62 -9.31 4.21 2.73
CA VAL A 62 -8.94 5.57 3.11
C VAL A 62 -7.51 5.85 2.66
N LYS A 63 -7.30 6.98 1.99
CA LYS A 63 -5.97 7.39 1.54
C LYS A 63 -5.19 7.98 2.69
N LEU A 64 -3.87 7.91 2.58
CA LEU A 64 -2.98 8.50 3.60
C LEU A 64 -3.19 10.03 3.71
N GLU A 65 -3.48 10.69 2.57
CA GLU A 65 -3.84 12.12 2.55
C GLU A 65 -5.05 12.44 3.42
N ASP A 66 -6.07 11.57 3.41
CA ASP A 66 -7.27 11.78 4.23
C ASP A 66 -6.95 11.70 5.73
N LEU A 67 -6.05 10.77 6.12
CA LEU A 67 -5.60 10.64 7.52
C LEU A 67 -4.74 11.81 7.97
N VAL A 68 -3.88 12.34 7.09
CA VAL A 68 -3.10 13.56 7.36
C VAL A 68 -4.03 14.72 7.66
N VAL A 69 -4.99 14.97 6.76
CA VAL A 69 -5.95 16.07 6.90
C VAL A 69 -6.78 15.90 8.16
N PHE A 70 -7.30 14.69 8.41
CA PHE A 70 -8.06 14.36 9.61
C PHE A 70 -7.26 14.64 10.90
N SER A 71 -6.02 14.13 10.99
CA SER A 71 -5.19 14.31 12.19
C SER A 71 -4.83 15.78 12.42
N ARG A 72 -4.52 16.54 11.36
CA ARG A 72 -4.25 17.99 11.47
C ARG A 72 -5.48 18.79 11.90
N GLN A 73 -6.64 18.46 11.36
CA GLN A 73 -7.89 19.12 11.72
C GLN A 73 -8.27 18.79 13.17
N MET A 74 -8.16 17.52 13.59
CA MET A 74 -8.38 17.14 15.00
C MET A 74 -7.42 17.86 15.94
N TYR A 75 -6.13 17.94 15.60
CA TYR A 75 -5.17 18.73 16.36
C TYR A 75 -5.61 20.19 16.51
N ALA A 76 -5.99 20.84 15.40
CA ALA A 76 -6.39 22.25 15.43
C ALA A 76 -7.66 22.47 16.28
N LEU A 77 -8.64 21.55 16.15
CA LEU A 77 -9.91 21.64 16.87
C LEU A 77 -9.74 21.35 18.38
N THR A 78 -8.95 20.33 18.74
CA THR A 78 -8.65 19.99 20.15
C THR A 78 -7.83 21.10 20.80
N ARG A 79 -6.86 21.68 20.09
CA ARG A 79 -6.08 22.84 20.56
C ARG A 79 -6.94 24.09 20.78
N ALA A 80 -7.98 24.28 19.96
CA ALA A 80 -8.96 25.36 20.13
C ALA A 80 -9.96 25.09 21.26
N GLY A 81 -9.87 23.95 21.96
CA GLY A 81 -10.77 23.58 23.07
C GLY A 81 -12.15 23.13 22.59
N ILE A 82 -12.32 22.79 21.30
CA ILE A 82 -13.59 22.30 20.78
C ILE A 82 -13.84 20.88 21.29
N PRO A 83 -15.02 20.59 21.85
CA PRO A 83 -15.37 19.25 22.32
C PRO A 83 -15.22 18.21 21.19
N ILE A 84 -14.64 17.05 21.52
CA ILE A 84 -14.30 16.01 20.53
C ILE A 84 -15.50 15.57 19.70
N LEU A 85 -16.67 15.45 20.32
CA LEU A 85 -17.91 15.08 19.63
C LEU A 85 -18.28 16.12 18.55
N GLN A 86 -18.15 17.41 18.86
CA GLN A 86 -18.39 18.48 17.87
C GLN A 86 -17.33 18.49 16.78
N ALA A 87 -16.06 18.23 17.12
CA ALA A 87 -14.97 18.14 16.17
C ALA A 87 -15.22 17.00 15.17
N ILE A 88 -15.59 15.80 15.65
CA ILE A 88 -15.91 14.64 14.81
C ILE A 88 -17.11 14.94 13.90
N ALA A 89 -18.18 15.55 14.41
CA ALA A 89 -19.35 15.89 13.59
C ALA A 89 -19.00 16.88 12.46
N GLY A 90 -18.23 17.92 12.76
CA GLY A 90 -17.79 18.88 11.73
C GLY A 90 -16.87 18.24 10.67
N LEU A 91 -16.02 17.30 11.09
CA LEU A 91 -15.15 16.57 10.18
C LEU A 91 -15.92 15.55 9.34
N GLU A 92 -16.98 14.94 9.85
CA GLU A 92 -17.86 14.07 9.08
C GLU A 92 -18.50 14.82 7.90
N GLU A 93 -18.98 16.05 8.11
CA GLU A 93 -19.59 16.86 7.06
C GLU A 93 -18.59 17.20 5.95
N SER A 94 -17.35 17.52 6.33
CA SER A 94 -16.29 17.93 5.41
C SER A 94 -15.52 16.79 4.75
N ALA A 95 -15.69 15.55 5.23
CA ALA A 95 -14.94 14.39 4.73
C ALA A 95 -15.32 14.02 3.30
N HIS A 96 -14.33 14.01 2.41
CA HIS A 96 -14.47 13.61 1.00
C HIS A 96 -14.43 12.09 0.81
N SER A 97 -13.71 11.38 1.66
CA SER A 97 -13.57 9.93 1.63
C SER A 97 -14.79 9.25 2.23
N LYS A 98 -15.57 8.53 1.42
CA LYS A 98 -16.76 7.80 1.90
C LYS A 98 -16.46 6.83 3.05
N PRO A 99 -15.36 6.01 3.01
CA PRO A 99 -15.02 5.14 4.13
C PRO A 99 -14.69 5.91 5.40
N LEU A 100 -13.97 7.05 5.29
CA LEU A 100 -13.68 7.90 6.44
C LEU A 100 -14.95 8.52 7.00
N LYS A 101 -15.83 9.05 6.15
CA LYS A 101 -17.11 9.65 6.57
C LYS A 101 -17.96 8.66 7.36
N ARG A 102 -18.09 7.41 6.88
CA ARG A 102 -18.82 6.35 7.62
C ARG A 102 -18.19 6.02 8.96
N ALA A 103 -16.86 5.97 9.03
CA ALA A 103 -16.17 5.75 10.28
C ALA A 103 -16.39 6.91 11.27
N LEU A 104 -16.32 8.17 10.80
CA LEU A 104 -16.58 9.35 11.63
C LEU A 104 -18.01 9.40 12.13
N HIS A 105 -18.99 9.02 11.30
CA HIS A 105 -20.41 8.88 11.71
C HIS A 105 -20.54 7.88 12.87
N ALA A 106 -19.99 6.68 12.72
CA ALA A 106 -20.04 5.66 13.76
C ALA A 106 -19.28 6.10 15.04
N LEU A 107 -18.14 6.80 14.90
CA LEU A 107 -17.43 7.40 16.03
C LEU A 107 -18.30 8.43 16.77
N GLY A 108 -19.03 9.28 16.03
CA GLY A 108 -19.94 10.25 16.63
C GLY A 108 -21.04 9.60 17.46
N GLU A 109 -21.66 8.52 16.95
CA GLU A 109 -22.66 7.74 17.67
C GLU A 109 -22.07 7.06 18.92
N ASP A 110 -20.90 6.41 18.79
CA ASP A 110 -20.24 5.74 19.91
C ASP A 110 -19.84 6.72 21.03
N LEU A 111 -19.26 7.87 20.66
CA LEU A 111 -18.91 8.94 21.61
C LEU A 111 -20.13 9.53 22.30
N GLY A 112 -21.23 9.73 21.54
CA GLY A 112 -22.53 10.17 22.10
C GLY A 112 -23.10 9.18 23.11
N ASN A 113 -22.79 7.90 22.97
CA ASN A 113 -23.15 6.82 23.90
C ASN A 113 -22.13 6.65 25.06
N GLY A 114 -21.11 7.52 25.17
CA GLY A 114 -20.12 7.50 26.23
C GLY A 114 -18.98 6.50 26.03
N ARG A 115 -18.81 5.94 24.83
CA ARG A 115 -17.66 5.08 24.54
C ARG A 115 -16.38 5.88 24.38
N PRO A 116 -15.22 5.37 24.83
CA PRO A 116 -13.94 6.01 24.61
C PRO A 116 -13.62 6.15 23.10
N LEU A 117 -12.95 7.25 22.72
CA LEU A 117 -12.58 7.54 21.34
C LEU A 117 -11.69 6.44 20.74
N SER A 118 -10.67 6.01 21.49
CA SER A 118 -9.75 4.95 21.08
C SER A 118 -10.46 3.61 20.83
N SER A 119 -11.40 3.23 21.69
CA SER A 119 -12.19 2.02 21.54
C SER A 119 -13.12 2.06 20.33
N SER A 120 -13.71 3.21 20.04
CA SER A 120 -14.55 3.42 18.86
C SER A 120 -13.72 3.38 17.58
N MET A 121 -12.52 3.98 17.56
CA MET A 121 -11.59 3.89 16.43
C MET A 121 -11.12 2.46 16.17
N GLN A 122 -10.91 1.66 17.21
CA GLN A 122 -10.50 0.25 17.10
C GLN A 122 -11.53 -0.62 16.35
N ALA A 123 -12.80 -0.25 16.38
CA ALA A 123 -13.86 -0.92 15.60
C ALA A 123 -13.73 -0.72 14.09
N HIS A 124 -12.90 0.23 13.64
CA HIS A 124 -12.68 0.58 12.23
C HIS A 124 -11.22 0.34 11.76
N PRO A 125 -10.69 -0.91 11.81
CA PRO A 125 -9.28 -1.20 11.52
C PRO A 125 -8.87 -0.96 10.06
N LYS A 126 -9.84 -0.80 9.14
CA LYS A 126 -9.57 -0.42 7.74
C LYS A 126 -9.32 1.08 7.57
N VAL A 127 -9.66 1.89 8.57
CA VAL A 127 -9.49 3.35 8.59
C VAL A 127 -8.36 3.72 9.53
N PHE A 128 -8.43 3.25 10.78
CA PHE A 128 -7.49 3.57 11.83
C PHE A 128 -6.59 2.36 12.12
N SER A 129 -5.30 2.50 11.91
CA SER A 129 -4.32 1.46 12.21
C SER A 129 -4.19 1.24 13.71
N SER A 130 -3.65 0.08 14.11
CA SER A 130 -3.37 -0.21 15.53
C SER A 130 -2.43 0.81 16.17
N LEU A 131 -1.47 1.34 15.41
CA LEU A 131 -0.61 2.46 15.82
C LEU A 131 -1.43 3.72 16.11
N PHE A 132 -2.35 4.09 15.19
CA PHE A 132 -3.22 5.25 15.37
C PHE A 132 -4.02 5.14 16.67
N VAL A 133 -4.69 4.00 16.85
CA VAL A 133 -5.52 3.70 18.03
C VAL A 133 -4.69 3.76 19.32
N ALA A 134 -3.48 3.21 19.31
CA ALA A 134 -2.63 3.19 20.50
C ALA A 134 -2.21 4.60 20.95
N ILE A 135 -1.82 5.47 20.02
CA ILE A 135 -1.45 6.86 20.34
C ILE A 135 -2.66 7.65 20.88
N ILE A 136 -3.84 7.48 20.24
CA ILE A 136 -5.06 8.09 20.74
C ILE A 136 -5.45 7.54 22.11
N HIS A 137 -5.30 6.24 22.36
CA HIS A 137 -5.58 5.63 23.65
C HIS A 137 -4.74 6.23 24.77
N VAL A 138 -3.43 6.44 24.53
CA VAL A 138 -2.56 7.09 25.51
C VAL A 138 -2.97 8.55 25.69
N GLY A 139 -3.18 9.30 24.61
CA GLY A 139 -3.62 10.71 24.69
C GLY A 139 -4.96 10.87 25.41
N GLU A 140 -5.89 9.93 25.22
CA GLU A 140 -7.20 9.91 25.90
C GLU A 140 -7.04 9.65 27.40
N ASN A 141 -6.23 8.67 27.81
CA ASN A 141 -5.99 8.32 29.20
C ASN A 141 -5.18 9.39 29.96
N THR A 142 -4.29 10.10 29.29
CA THR A 142 -3.47 11.18 29.88
C THR A 142 -4.11 12.57 29.75
N GLY A 143 -5.22 12.69 29.01
CA GLY A 143 -5.83 13.99 28.69
C GLY A 143 -5.04 14.80 27.66
N GLN A 144 -4.09 14.22 26.95
CA GLN A 144 -3.19 14.86 25.98
C GLN A 144 -3.56 14.52 24.53
N LEU A 145 -4.86 14.55 24.20
CA LEU A 145 -5.33 14.25 22.84
C LEU A 145 -4.79 15.25 21.80
N GLU A 146 -4.60 16.51 22.17
CA GLU A 146 -3.97 17.52 21.31
C GLU A 146 -2.60 17.04 20.83
N GLU A 147 -1.72 16.66 21.77
CA GLU A 147 -0.37 16.17 21.45
C GLU A 147 -0.41 14.87 20.65
N ALA A 148 -1.32 13.95 20.99
CA ALA A 148 -1.52 12.70 20.26
C ALA A 148 -1.88 12.93 18.77
N PHE A 149 -2.80 13.86 18.50
CA PHE A 149 -3.15 14.21 17.11
C PHE A 149 -2.03 14.95 16.39
N LEU A 150 -1.26 15.79 17.06
CA LEU A 150 -0.08 16.45 16.50
C LEU A 150 0.98 15.44 16.07
N GLN A 151 1.29 14.48 16.94
CA GLN A 151 2.25 13.40 16.64
C GLN A 151 1.79 12.55 15.44
N LEU A 152 0.51 12.18 15.40
CA LEU A 152 -0.06 11.45 14.27
C LEU A 152 -0.04 12.26 12.99
N ALA A 153 -0.37 13.55 13.04
CA ALA A 153 -0.31 14.43 11.87
C ALA A 153 1.10 14.51 11.31
N ASN A 154 2.10 14.73 12.15
CA ASN A 154 3.50 14.80 11.75
C ASN A 154 3.99 13.45 11.18
N TYR A 155 3.62 12.34 11.81
CA TYR A 155 3.97 11.01 11.35
C TYR A 155 3.41 10.71 9.95
N PHE A 156 2.10 10.96 9.74
CA PHE A 156 1.47 10.70 8.45
C PHE A 156 1.90 11.68 7.35
N ASP A 157 2.21 12.93 7.69
CA ASP A 157 2.78 13.89 6.73
C ASP A 157 4.12 13.40 6.20
N LEU A 158 5.01 12.97 7.10
CA LEU A 158 6.32 12.47 6.72
C LEU A 158 6.23 11.19 5.88
N GLU A 159 5.34 10.28 6.27
CA GLU A 159 5.05 9.05 5.50
C GLU A 159 4.52 9.39 4.11
N LEU A 160 3.62 10.35 4.01
CA LEU A 160 3.06 10.84 2.74
C LEU A 160 4.14 11.48 1.86
N GLU A 161 4.98 12.31 2.45
CA GLU A 161 6.07 12.96 1.75
C GLU A 161 7.08 11.94 1.21
N THR A 162 7.47 10.97 2.04
CA THR A 162 8.38 9.89 1.63
C THR A 162 7.79 9.08 0.46
N ARG A 163 6.52 8.71 0.53
CA ARG A 163 5.84 8.01 -0.58
C ARG A 163 5.78 8.85 -1.85
N LYS A 164 5.52 10.14 -1.75
CA LYS A 164 5.53 11.07 -2.88
C LYS A 164 6.92 11.20 -3.51
N ARG A 165 7.97 11.30 -2.70
CA ARG A 165 9.37 11.37 -3.16
C ARG A 165 9.75 10.10 -3.91
N ILE A 166 9.48 8.91 -3.36
CA ILE A 166 9.71 7.60 -4.02
C ILE A 166 8.97 7.54 -5.36
N LYS A 167 7.69 7.89 -5.39
CA LYS A 167 6.88 7.88 -6.61
C LYS A 167 7.41 8.84 -7.67
N THR A 168 7.88 10.02 -7.25
CA THR A 168 8.45 11.02 -8.15
C THR A 168 9.78 10.56 -8.72
N ALA A 169 10.67 9.99 -7.89
CA ALA A 169 11.95 9.44 -8.35
C ALA A 169 11.78 8.31 -9.37
N MET A 170 10.75 7.47 -9.20
CA MET A 170 10.44 6.38 -10.11
C MET A 170 9.72 6.80 -11.40
N ARG A 171 9.24 8.04 -11.51
CA ARG A 171 8.48 8.52 -12.68
C ARG A 171 9.32 8.52 -13.96
N TYR A 172 10.52 9.10 -13.91
CA TYR A 172 11.42 9.19 -15.06
C TYR A 172 11.87 7.81 -15.56
N PRO A 173 12.43 6.92 -14.73
CA PRO A 173 12.78 5.56 -15.14
C PRO A 173 11.60 4.79 -15.76
N SER A 174 10.42 4.87 -15.14
CA SER A 174 9.23 4.20 -15.65
C SER A 174 8.81 4.73 -17.02
N PHE A 175 8.83 6.05 -17.22
CA PHE A 175 8.51 6.65 -18.51
C PHE A 175 9.47 6.22 -19.61
N VAL A 176 10.77 6.23 -19.35
CA VAL A 176 11.79 5.80 -20.31
C VAL A 176 11.64 4.31 -20.65
N MET A 177 11.43 3.45 -19.66
CA MET A 177 11.19 2.02 -19.90
C MET A 177 9.95 1.76 -20.76
N ILE A 178 8.87 2.48 -20.52
CA ILE A 178 7.64 2.40 -21.34
C ILE A 178 7.93 2.87 -22.78
N ALA A 179 8.64 3.98 -22.95
CA ALA A 179 8.99 4.50 -24.27
C ALA A 179 9.87 3.53 -25.06
N ILE A 180 10.88 2.92 -24.41
CA ILE A 180 11.71 1.86 -25.00
C ILE A 180 10.84 0.65 -25.41
N GLY A 181 9.93 0.20 -24.52
CA GLY A 181 9.01 -0.89 -24.80
C GLY A 181 8.13 -0.62 -26.02
N ILE A 182 7.56 0.59 -26.13
CA ILE A 182 6.75 1.02 -27.28
C ILE A 182 7.61 1.03 -28.56
N ALA A 183 8.82 1.60 -28.49
CA ALA A 183 9.74 1.65 -29.62
C ALA A 183 10.08 0.24 -30.11
N MET A 184 10.36 -0.71 -29.20
CA MET A 184 10.62 -2.11 -29.53
C MET A 184 9.42 -2.77 -30.24
N VAL A 185 8.21 -2.51 -29.78
CA VAL A 185 6.98 -3.04 -30.41
C VAL A 185 6.82 -2.47 -31.82
N ILE A 186 6.97 -1.16 -32.00
CA ILE A 186 6.90 -0.52 -33.33
C ILE A 186 7.94 -1.10 -34.29
N LEU A 187 9.18 -1.24 -33.83
CA LEU A 187 10.28 -1.79 -34.63
C LEU A 187 9.98 -3.24 -35.05
N ASN A 188 9.49 -4.07 -34.13
CA ASN A 188 9.15 -5.46 -34.42
C ASN A 188 7.97 -5.61 -35.39
N ILE A 189 6.94 -4.74 -35.29
CA ILE A 189 5.71 -4.89 -36.09
C ILE A 189 5.83 -4.20 -37.44
N MET A 190 6.49 -3.02 -37.50
CA MET A 190 6.49 -2.19 -38.71
C MET A 190 7.80 -2.22 -39.48
N VAL A 191 8.94 -2.17 -38.78
CA VAL A 191 10.24 -1.99 -39.44
C VAL A 191 10.82 -3.31 -39.93
N ILE A 192 10.92 -4.29 -39.04
CA ILE A 192 11.55 -5.59 -39.36
C ILE A 192 10.86 -6.31 -40.51
N PRO A 193 9.51 -6.41 -40.61
CA PRO A 193 8.85 -7.10 -41.71
C PRO A 193 9.07 -6.44 -43.08
N VAL A 194 9.18 -5.11 -43.14
CA VAL A 194 9.45 -4.38 -44.39
C VAL A 194 10.81 -4.75 -44.95
N PHE A 195 11.84 -4.77 -44.12
CA PHE A 195 13.17 -5.21 -44.52
C PHE A 195 13.20 -6.70 -44.89
N ALA A 196 12.50 -7.55 -44.16
CA ALA A 196 12.35 -8.97 -44.52
C ALA A 196 11.77 -9.20 -45.91
N GLY A 197 10.68 -8.50 -46.23
CA GLY A 197 10.04 -8.55 -47.53
C GLY A 197 10.95 -8.08 -48.67
N MET A 198 11.80 -7.09 -48.38
CA MET A 198 12.78 -6.59 -49.34
C MET A 198 13.87 -7.63 -49.60
N PHE A 199 14.46 -8.22 -48.56
CA PHE A 199 15.51 -9.26 -48.71
C PHE A 199 15.00 -10.54 -49.38
N ALA A 200 13.76 -10.95 -49.07
CA ALA A 200 13.15 -12.13 -49.72
C ALA A 200 13.05 -11.99 -51.25
N LYS A 201 12.88 -10.74 -51.77
CA LYS A 201 12.82 -10.50 -53.23
C LYS A 201 14.18 -10.62 -53.93
N PHE A 202 15.29 -10.47 -53.19
CA PHE A 202 16.64 -10.53 -53.75
C PHE A 202 17.26 -11.92 -53.67
N GLY A 203 16.60 -12.93 -53.09
CA GLY A 203 17.08 -14.34 -53.05
C GLY A 203 18.36 -14.55 -52.23
N VAL A 204 18.73 -13.60 -51.38
CA VAL A 204 19.96 -13.65 -50.54
C VAL A 204 19.67 -14.39 -49.24
N GLU A 205 20.56 -15.33 -48.85
CA GLU A 205 20.45 -15.98 -47.53
C GLU A 205 20.61 -14.95 -46.43
N LEU A 206 19.65 -14.95 -45.51
CA LEU A 206 19.60 -14.00 -44.40
C LEU A 206 20.65 -14.36 -43.33
N PRO A 207 21.49 -13.40 -42.89
CA PRO A 207 22.39 -13.58 -41.74
C PRO A 207 21.68 -14.04 -40.48
N LEU A 208 22.39 -14.74 -39.58
CA LEU A 208 21.84 -15.26 -38.32
C LEU A 208 21.14 -14.19 -37.48
N ALA A 209 21.73 -13.00 -37.40
CA ALA A 209 21.15 -11.86 -36.64
C ALA A 209 19.77 -11.45 -37.17
N THR A 210 19.63 -11.39 -38.51
CA THR A 210 18.35 -11.04 -39.16
C THR A 210 17.32 -12.18 -39.03
N ARG A 211 17.72 -13.45 -39.07
CA ARG A 211 16.83 -14.60 -38.82
C ARG A 211 16.27 -14.57 -37.40
N ILE A 212 17.10 -14.28 -36.39
CA ILE A 212 16.67 -14.15 -35.01
C ILE A 212 15.67 -13.00 -34.85
N LEU A 213 15.96 -11.83 -35.44
CA LEU A 213 15.05 -10.67 -35.39
C LEU A 213 13.70 -10.97 -36.04
N LEU A 214 13.71 -11.67 -37.23
CA LEU A 214 12.50 -12.05 -37.92
C LEU A 214 11.68 -13.10 -37.14
N ALA A 215 12.34 -14.13 -36.58
CA ALA A 215 11.67 -15.12 -35.76
C ALA A 215 11.01 -14.43 -34.51
N THR A 216 11.71 -13.49 -33.89
CA THR A 216 11.19 -12.71 -32.78
C THR A 216 10.00 -11.84 -33.21
N SER A 217 10.11 -11.12 -34.33
CA SER A 217 9.02 -10.31 -34.88
C SER A 217 7.79 -11.17 -35.22
N HIS A 218 7.97 -12.28 -35.93
CA HIS A 218 6.88 -13.19 -36.26
C HIS A 218 6.21 -13.76 -35.01
N PHE A 219 7.00 -14.09 -33.99
CA PHE A 219 6.48 -14.56 -32.71
C PHE A 219 5.61 -13.46 -32.00
N PHE A 220 6.08 -12.22 -31.95
CA PHE A 220 5.31 -11.12 -31.36
C PHE A 220 4.04 -10.79 -32.15
N VAL A 221 4.09 -10.79 -33.47
CA VAL A 221 2.93 -10.49 -34.33
C VAL A 221 1.89 -11.61 -34.30
N HIS A 222 2.33 -12.88 -34.29
CA HIS A 222 1.40 -13.99 -34.38
C HIS A 222 0.88 -14.47 -33.04
N TYR A 223 1.70 -14.37 -31.98
CA TYR A 223 1.38 -14.89 -30.65
C TYR A 223 1.15 -13.77 -29.60
N TRP A 224 0.82 -12.54 -30.02
CA TRP A 224 0.58 -11.43 -29.11
C TRP A 224 -0.50 -11.74 -28.06
N TRP A 225 -1.57 -12.44 -28.42
CA TRP A 225 -2.63 -12.88 -27.52
C TRP A 225 -2.14 -13.89 -26.47
N LEU A 226 -1.22 -14.80 -26.86
CA LEU A 226 -0.58 -15.76 -25.97
C LEU A 226 0.33 -15.02 -24.98
N LEU A 227 1.11 -14.04 -25.47
CA LEU A 227 1.95 -13.19 -24.62
C LEU A 227 1.12 -12.43 -23.61
N LEU A 228 -0.03 -11.89 -24.03
CA LEU A 228 -0.96 -11.17 -23.15
C LEU A 228 -1.58 -12.14 -22.13
N ALA A 229 -1.96 -13.34 -22.54
CA ALA A 229 -2.49 -14.37 -21.63
C ALA A 229 -1.43 -14.83 -20.61
N ILE A 230 -0.18 -15.06 -21.06
CA ILE A 230 0.94 -15.39 -20.16
C ILE A 230 1.20 -14.23 -19.19
N LEU A 231 1.23 -12.98 -19.65
CA LEU A 231 1.43 -11.80 -18.82
C LEU A 231 0.33 -11.69 -17.75
N LEU A 232 -0.94 -11.80 -18.14
CA LEU A 232 -2.07 -11.78 -17.20
C LEU A 232 -2.01 -12.97 -16.24
N GLY A 233 -1.73 -14.18 -16.74
CA GLY A 233 -1.55 -15.37 -15.91
C GLY A 233 -0.42 -15.22 -14.90
N THR A 234 0.71 -14.65 -15.32
CA THR A 234 1.86 -14.37 -14.43
C THR A 234 1.50 -13.33 -13.37
N ILE A 235 0.81 -12.24 -13.75
CA ILE A 235 0.37 -11.20 -12.80
C ILE A 235 -0.61 -11.80 -11.78
N VAL A 236 -1.59 -12.57 -12.22
CA VAL A 236 -2.57 -13.21 -11.32
C VAL A 236 -1.90 -14.27 -10.43
N GLY A 237 -1.05 -15.12 -11.00
CA GLY A 237 -0.28 -16.12 -10.26
C GLY A 237 0.63 -15.48 -9.22
N TRP A 238 1.35 -14.42 -9.62
CA TRP A 238 2.19 -13.64 -8.73
C TRP A 238 1.40 -13.03 -7.57
N ARG A 239 0.27 -12.36 -7.87
CA ARG A 239 -0.60 -11.78 -6.83
C ARG A 239 -1.13 -12.84 -5.86
N ARG A 240 -1.55 -14.00 -6.39
CA ARG A 240 -2.01 -15.11 -5.54
C ARG A 240 -0.88 -15.69 -4.69
N TRP A 241 0.30 -15.85 -5.27
CA TRP A 241 1.47 -16.36 -4.53
C TRP A 241 1.89 -15.39 -3.41
N VAL A 242 2.00 -14.10 -3.69
CA VAL A 242 2.33 -13.06 -2.68
C VAL A 242 1.23 -12.91 -1.63
N ALA A 243 -0.01 -13.25 -1.94
CA ALA A 243 -1.10 -13.27 -0.95
C ALA A 243 -0.97 -14.41 0.08
N THR A 244 -0.18 -15.47 -0.21
CA THR A 244 0.09 -16.54 0.75
C THR A 244 1.11 -16.07 1.79
N ALA A 245 1.02 -16.58 3.05
CA ALA A 245 1.94 -16.20 4.12
C ALA A 245 3.41 -16.47 3.77
N ARG A 246 3.70 -17.63 3.14
CA ARG A 246 5.06 -17.99 2.71
C ARG A 246 5.53 -17.14 1.53
N GLY A 247 4.68 -16.91 0.54
CA GLY A 247 5.00 -16.08 -0.63
C GLY A 247 5.27 -14.63 -0.22
N LYS A 248 4.44 -14.07 0.66
CA LYS A 248 4.62 -12.72 1.23
C LYS A 248 5.97 -12.58 1.93
N LEU A 249 6.32 -13.52 2.81
CA LEU A 249 7.58 -13.49 3.54
C LEU A 249 8.79 -13.59 2.60
N THR A 250 8.76 -14.53 1.65
CA THR A 250 9.83 -14.73 0.68
C THR A 250 10.01 -13.49 -0.21
N TRP A 251 8.92 -12.93 -0.71
CA TRP A 251 8.92 -11.73 -1.53
C TRP A 251 9.47 -10.51 -0.78
N HIS A 252 8.99 -10.25 0.45
CA HIS A 252 9.45 -9.15 1.28
C HIS A 252 10.93 -9.27 1.66
N ARG A 253 11.44 -10.49 1.86
CA ARG A 253 12.87 -10.72 2.06
C ARG A 253 13.68 -10.50 0.78
N TRP A 254 13.14 -10.91 -0.38
CA TRP A 254 13.82 -10.77 -1.66
C TRP A 254 13.90 -9.31 -2.12
N GLN A 255 12.86 -8.52 -1.87
CA GLN A 255 12.85 -7.09 -2.16
C GLN A 255 14.04 -6.34 -1.55
N LEU A 256 14.44 -6.70 -0.33
CA LEU A 256 15.58 -6.07 0.36
C LEU A 256 16.94 -6.42 -0.27
N ARG A 257 16.99 -7.48 -1.09
CA ARG A 257 18.22 -7.92 -1.80
C ARG A 257 18.31 -7.41 -3.23
N LEU A 258 17.32 -6.67 -3.70
CA LEU A 258 17.36 -6.11 -5.04
C LEU A 258 18.49 -5.09 -5.17
N PRO A 259 19.32 -5.16 -6.23
CA PRO A 259 20.34 -4.16 -6.45
C PRO A 259 19.69 -2.78 -6.61
N ILE A 260 20.32 -1.74 -6.05
CA ILE A 260 19.90 -0.33 -6.10
C ILE A 260 18.61 -0.04 -5.30
N VAL A 261 17.52 -0.77 -5.55
CA VAL A 261 16.21 -0.51 -4.92
C VAL A 261 16.10 -1.12 -3.52
N GLY A 262 16.82 -2.22 -3.27
CA GLY A 262 16.75 -2.94 -1.98
C GLY A 262 17.22 -2.08 -0.80
N SER A 263 18.31 -1.34 -0.96
CA SER A 263 18.81 -0.42 0.08
C SER A 263 17.83 0.71 0.40
N ILE A 264 17.15 1.24 -0.61
CA ILE A 264 16.13 2.29 -0.43
C ILE A 264 14.95 1.75 0.38
N ILE A 265 14.47 0.54 0.02
CA ILE A 265 13.36 -0.11 0.73
C ILE A 265 13.77 -0.39 2.18
N GLU A 266 14.96 -0.98 2.40
CA GLU A 266 15.46 -1.31 3.73
C GLU A 266 15.55 -0.07 4.62
N ARG A 267 16.22 0.99 4.15
CA ARG A 267 16.36 2.26 4.89
C ARG A 267 15.01 2.93 5.15
N SER A 268 14.09 2.89 4.18
CA SER A 268 12.73 3.42 4.35
C SER A 268 11.94 2.65 5.43
N LEU A 269 12.09 1.33 5.49
CA LEU A 269 11.48 0.50 6.53
C LEU A 269 12.11 0.75 7.90
N LEU A 270 13.44 0.94 7.97
CA LEU A 270 14.15 1.27 9.19
C LEU A 270 13.80 2.67 9.70
N ALA A 271 13.67 3.65 8.81
CA ALA A 271 13.19 4.99 9.15
C ALA A 271 11.79 4.91 9.76
N ARG A 272 10.87 4.17 9.13
CA ARG A 272 9.50 3.97 9.63
C ARG A 272 9.50 3.26 10.98
N PHE A 273 10.31 2.22 11.15
CA PHE A 273 10.49 1.54 12.43
C PHE A 273 10.94 2.52 13.52
N ALA A 274 12.05 3.20 13.29
CA ALA A 274 12.64 4.11 14.28
C ALA A 274 11.70 5.26 14.63
N ARG A 275 11.04 5.87 13.63
CA ARG A 275 10.07 6.96 13.82
C ARG A 275 8.85 6.52 14.61
N SER A 276 8.21 5.40 14.24
CA SER A 276 7.04 4.91 14.95
C SER A 276 7.37 4.41 16.35
N PHE A 277 8.55 3.79 16.55
CA PHE A 277 8.98 3.31 17.85
C PHE A 277 9.30 4.47 18.80
N SER A 278 10.09 5.46 18.35
CA SER A 278 10.34 6.70 19.07
C SER A 278 9.04 7.39 19.50
N MET A 279 8.11 7.58 18.55
CA MET A 279 6.83 8.23 18.81
C MET A 279 6.02 7.49 19.88
N MET A 280 5.98 6.17 19.87
CA MET A 280 5.26 5.38 20.86
C MET A 280 5.90 5.46 22.25
N LEU A 281 7.23 5.39 22.32
CA LEU A 281 7.94 5.50 23.59
C LEU A 281 7.76 6.91 24.18
N LYS A 282 7.86 7.96 23.36
CA LYS A 282 7.61 9.34 23.75
C LYS A 282 6.17 9.57 24.25
N ALA A 283 5.21 8.88 23.65
CA ALA A 283 3.82 8.88 24.11
C ALA A 283 3.60 8.08 25.40
N GLY A 284 4.61 7.36 25.93
CA GLY A 284 4.51 6.56 27.14
C GLY A 284 3.98 5.14 26.93
N VAL A 285 3.94 4.63 25.70
CA VAL A 285 3.57 3.24 25.42
C VAL A 285 4.66 2.32 25.93
N PRO A 286 4.33 1.26 26.73
CA PRO A 286 5.33 0.31 27.21
C PRO A 286 6.11 -0.34 26.07
N LEU A 287 7.42 -0.57 26.25
CA LEU A 287 8.38 -1.05 25.26
C LEU A 287 7.88 -2.27 24.46
N ASN A 288 7.36 -3.30 25.16
CA ASN A 288 6.87 -4.53 24.55
C ASN A 288 5.62 -4.30 23.68
N THR A 289 4.72 -3.43 24.13
CA THR A 289 3.52 -3.02 23.37
C THR A 289 3.92 -2.23 22.15
N ALA A 290 4.84 -1.26 22.30
CA ALA A 290 5.35 -0.45 21.21
C ALA A 290 5.99 -1.33 20.12
N LEU A 291 6.84 -2.31 20.46
CA LEU A 291 7.42 -3.26 19.50
C LEU A 291 6.36 -4.06 18.74
N THR A 292 5.28 -4.48 19.43
CA THR A 292 4.17 -5.20 18.77
C THR A 292 3.50 -4.34 17.72
N LEU A 293 3.15 -3.11 18.10
CA LEU A 293 2.46 -2.16 17.23
C LEU A 293 3.33 -1.71 16.04
N VAL A 294 4.62 -1.52 16.30
CA VAL A 294 5.60 -1.18 15.25
C VAL A 294 5.79 -2.33 14.28
N ALA A 295 5.86 -3.59 14.76
CA ALA A 295 5.91 -4.75 13.88
C ALA A 295 4.71 -4.83 12.92
N ASP A 296 3.53 -4.41 13.38
CA ASP A 296 2.32 -4.36 12.55
C ASP A 296 2.30 -3.14 11.62
N ALA A 297 2.94 -2.03 12.00
CA ALA A 297 3.05 -0.81 11.21
C ALA A 297 4.11 -0.90 10.09
N VAL A 298 5.15 -1.73 10.27
CA VAL A 298 6.18 -1.96 9.25
C VAL A 298 5.61 -2.83 8.13
N ASP A 299 5.47 -2.26 6.93
CA ASP A 299 4.87 -2.90 5.77
C ASP A 299 5.82 -3.93 5.11
N ASN A 300 6.47 -4.77 5.94
CA ASN A 300 7.36 -5.83 5.50
C ASN A 300 7.30 -7.03 6.47
N ALA A 301 6.77 -8.16 6.00
CA ALA A 301 6.54 -9.33 6.83
C ALA A 301 7.83 -9.95 7.41
N TRP A 302 8.96 -9.87 6.69
CA TRP A 302 10.24 -10.36 7.18
C TRP A 302 10.76 -9.49 8.32
N MET A 303 10.78 -8.17 8.13
CA MET A 303 11.19 -7.22 9.16
C MET A 303 10.29 -7.27 10.39
N ALA A 304 8.96 -7.35 10.17
CA ALA A 304 7.99 -7.54 11.25
C ALA A 304 8.29 -8.80 12.09
N GLY A 305 8.76 -9.88 11.45
CA GLY A 305 9.23 -11.09 12.14
C GLY A 305 10.40 -10.79 13.07
N GLN A 306 11.45 -10.12 12.56
CA GLN A 306 12.62 -9.75 13.36
C GLN A 306 12.26 -8.86 14.55
N ILE A 307 11.34 -7.90 14.36
CA ILE A 307 10.87 -7.02 15.44
C ILE A 307 10.10 -7.83 16.52
N ARG A 308 9.29 -8.81 16.11
CA ARG A 308 8.61 -9.69 17.07
C ARG A 308 9.59 -10.60 17.83
N ASP A 309 10.68 -11.03 17.19
CA ASP A 309 11.75 -11.77 17.84
C ASP A 309 12.48 -10.89 18.87
N MET A 310 12.75 -9.61 18.55
CA MET A 310 13.27 -8.63 19.51
C MET A 310 12.34 -8.50 20.73
N ARG A 311 11.04 -8.32 20.50
CA ARG A 311 10.05 -8.26 21.58
C ARG A 311 10.12 -9.51 22.47
N SER A 312 10.16 -10.69 21.85
CA SER A 312 10.23 -11.94 22.60
C SER A 312 11.52 -12.07 23.43
N GLY A 313 12.64 -11.53 22.96
CA GLY A 313 13.88 -11.45 23.73
C GLY A 313 13.74 -10.54 24.94
N ILE A 314 13.15 -9.36 24.77
CA ILE A 314 12.93 -8.41 25.87
C ILE A 314 11.94 -8.98 26.91
N GLU A 315 10.91 -9.71 26.49
CA GLU A 315 10.00 -10.42 27.42
C GLU A 315 10.73 -11.47 28.25
N ARG A 316 11.84 -12.03 27.77
CA ARG A 316 12.72 -12.93 28.52
C ARG A 316 13.74 -12.20 29.40
N GLY A 317 13.76 -10.87 29.41
CA GLY A 317 14.68 -10.04 30.19
C GLY A 317 15.98 -9.70 29.46
N GLU A 318 16.08 -9.93 28.15
CA GLU A 318 17.23 -9.48 27.36
C GLU A 318 17.16 -7.95 27.14
N SER A 319 18.32 -7.29 26.99
CA SER A 319 18.38 -5.87 26.73
C SER A 319 17.92 -5.54 25.28
N LEU A 320 17.45 -4.31 25.08
CA LEU A 320 17.07 -3.82 23.75
C LEU A 320 18.28 -3.88 22.79
N LEU A 321 19.45 -3.47 23.25
CA LEU A 321 20.70 -3.53 22.47
C LEU A 321 21.01 -4.94 22.00
N ARG A 322 20.92 -5.94 22.89
CA ARG A 322 21.20 -7.34 22.56
C ARG A 322 20.22 -7.88 21.51
N THR A 323 18.93 -7.63 21.69
CA THR A 323 17.90 -8.12 20.77
C THR A 323 17.96 -7.40 19.43
N ALA A 324 18.27 -6.10 19.42
CA ALA A 324 18.53 -5.34 18.20
C ALA A 324 19.73 -5.87 17.42
N GLY A 325 20.84 -6.18 18.12
CA GLY A 325 22.02 -6.80 17.52
C GLY A 325 21.74 -8.17 16.92
N ALA A 326 20.98 -9.01 17.63
CA ALA A 326 20.59 -10.33 17.15
C ALA A 326 19.69 -10.28 15.90
N SER A 327 18.87 -9.23 15.75
CA SER A 327 18.00 -9.05 14.58
C SER A 327 18.77 -8.82 13.28
N GLY A 328 19.99 -8.27 13.34
CA GLY A 328 20.81 -7.90 12.18
C GLY A 328 20.21 -6.81 11.29
N LEU A 329 19.23 -6.05 11.80
CA LEU A 329 18.53 -5.01 11.03
C LEU A 329 19.29 -3.69 11.00
N PHE A 330 20.01 -3.35 12.06
CA PHE A 330 20.48 -1.98 12.30
C PHE A 330 21.95 -1.80 11.90
N THR A 331 22.26 -0.61 11.41
CA THR A 331 23.62 -0.18 11.14
C THR A 331 24.41 -0.02 12.44
N PRO A 332 25.76 -0.10 12.41
CA PRO A 332 26.58 0.13 13.59
C PRO A 332 26.31 1.47 14.30
N LEU A 333 26.03 2.52 13.52
CA LEU A 333 25.68 3.85 14.07
C LEU A 333 24.39 3.77 14.89
N VAL A 334 23.35 3.16 14.34
CA VAL A 334 22.07 3.04 15.06
C VAL A 334 22.17 2.10 16.27
N MET A 335 23.02 1.07 16.19
CA MET A 335 23.34 0.22 17.35
C MET A 335 23.98 1.02 18.48
N GLN A 336 24.88 1.96 18.18
CA GLN A 336 25.45 2.87 19.18
C GLN A 336 24.40 3.79 19.79
N MET A 337 23.47 4.34 18.97
CA MET A 337 22.37 5.15 19.46
C MET A 337 21.47 4.35 20.42
N ILE A 338 21.13 3.10 20.06
CA ILE A 338 20.35 2.21 20.94
C ILE A 338 21.10 1.94 22.24
N ALA A 339 22.42 1.67 22.20
CA ALA A 339 23.24 1.42 23.38
C ALA A 339 23.20 2.63 24.35
N VAL A 340 23.49 3.81 23.84
CA VAL A 340 23.47 5.06 24.64
C VAL A 340 22.06 5.35 25.15
N GLY A 341 21.03 5.14 24.33
CA GLY A 341 19.64 5.35 24.71
C GLY A 341 19.18 4.41 25.83
N GLU A 342 19.63 3.15 25.80
CA GLU A 342 19.31 2.18 26.84
C GLU A 342 20.03 2.50 28.17
N GLU A 343 21.30 2.96 28.10
CA GLU A 343 22.07 3.37 29.27
C GLU A 343 21.56 4.65 29.91
N THR A 344 21.14 5.62 29.10
CA THR A 344 20.65 6.96 29.58
C THR A 344 19.15 7.00 29.86
N GLY A 345 18.40 5.97 29.44
CA GLY A 345 16.94 5.97 29.49
C GLY A 345 16.27 6.85 28.42
N GLN A 346 17.02 7.35 27.43
CA GLN A 346 16.56 8.24 26.35
C GLN A 346 16.43 7.51 25.00
N VAL A 347 15.87 6.29 25.02
CA VAL A 347 15.71 5.46 23.82
C VAL A 347 14.83 6.15 22.79
N ASP A 348 13.78 6.83 23.22
CA ASP A 348 12.84 7.58 22.37
C ASP A 348 13.53 8.70 21.57
N GLU A 349 14.39 9.50 22.23
CA GLU A 349 15.11 10.59 21.58
C GLU A 349 16.15 10.08 20.57
N LEU A 350 16.97 9.09 20.98
CA LEU A 350 17.97 8.54 20.08
C LEU A 350 17.39 7.74 18.92
N LEU A 351 16.25 7.11 19.09
CA LEU A 351 15.50 6.52 17.97
C LEU A 351 14.91 7.59 17.04
N HIS A 352 14.57 8.77 17.56
CA HIS A 352 14.16 9.92 16.74
C HIS A 352 15.30 10.35 15.81
N GLU A 353 16.49 10.50 16.35
CA GLU A 353 17.71 10.83 15.60
C GLU A 353 18.05 9.72 14.58
N ALA A 354 17.89 8.45 14.95
CA ALA A 354 18.07 7.33 14.05
C ALA A 354 17.08 7.36 12.88
N ALA A 355 15.82 7.75 13.15
CA ALA A 355 14.81 7.92 12.11
C ALA A 355 15.20 9.02 11.13
N GLU A 356 15.62 10.20 11.62
CA GLU A 356 16.10 11.29 10.77
C GLU A 356 17.34 10.91 9.95
N TYR A 357 18.25 10.14 10.54
CA TYR A 357 19.40 9.62 9.82
C TYR A 357 18.95 8.75 8.62
N TYR A 358 18.08 7.78 8.84
CA TYR A 358 17.59 6.91 7.76
C TYR A 358 16.77 7.69 6.72
N GLU A 359 15.98 8.68 7.13
CA GLU A 359 15.22 9.54 6.22
C GLU A 359 16.15 10.34 5.29
N ARG A 360 17.24 10.90 5.82
CA ARG A 360 18.29 11.57 5.04
C ARG A 360 18.98 10.61 4.06
N GLU A 361 19.28 9.38 4.50
CA GLU A 361 19.87 8.36 3.65
C GLU A 361 18.93 7.94 2.51
N VAL A 362 17.62 7.80 2.79
CA VAL A 362 16.61 7.52 1.75
C VAL A 362 16.56 8.66 0.73
N ASP A 363 16.56 9.91 1.19
CA ASP A 363 16.53 11.08 0.31
C ASP A 363 17.80 11.14 -0.60
N TYR A 364 18.95 10.85 -0.03
CA TYR A 364 20.22 10.74 -0.78
C TYR A 364 20.17 9.62 -1.82
N ASP A 365 19.70 8.42 -1.44
CA ASP A 365 19.56 7.29 -2.35
C ASP A 365 18.56 7.58 -3.48
N LEU A 366 17.44 8.23 -3.19
CA LEU A 366 16.46 8.62 -4.20
C LEU A 366 17.01 9.63 -5.20
N LYS A 367 17.80 10.62 -4.75
CA LYS A 367 18.48 11.58 -5.61
C LYS A 367 19.52 10.90 -6.49
N SER A 368 20.26 9.94 -5.94
CA SER A 368 21.27 9.18 -6.68
C SER A 368 20.70 8.10 -7.60
N LEU A 369 19.44 7.68 -7.38
CA LEU A 369 18.77 6.63 -8.14
C LEU A 369 18.74 6.95 -9.64
N THR A 370 18.35 8.17 -10.00
CA THR A 370 18.28 8.61 -11.40
C THR A 370 19.66 8.54 -12.06
N ALA A 371 20.70 9.03 -11.39
CA ALA A 371 22.07 9.00 -11.90
C ALA A 371 22.63 7.56 -12.06
N ARG A 372 22.20 6.62 -11.22
CA ARG A 372 22.60 5.20 -11.32
C ARG A 372 21.85 4.44 -12.41
N ILE A 373 20.58 4.78 -12.65
CA ILE A 373 19.73 4.12 -13.66
C ILE A 373 20.06 4.62 -15.07
N GLU A 374 20.44 5.89 -15.23
CA GLU A 374 20.70 6.50 -16.53
C GLU A 374 21.73 5.73 -17.38
N PRO A 375 22.91 5.33 -16.89
CA PRO A 375 23.87 4.53 -17.67
C PRO A 375 23.28 3.17 -18.09
N ILE A 376 22.46 2.57 -17.28
CA ILE A 376 21.79 1.28 -17.59
C ILE A 376 20.81 1.48 -18.75
N LEU A 377 20.02 2.55 -18.71
CA LEU A 377 19.07 2.88 -19.77
C LEU A 377 19.78 3.18 -21.09
N ILE A 378 20.87 3.96 -21.03
CA ILE A 378 21.73 4.24 -22.20
C ILE A 378 22.30 2.95 -22.75
N GLY A 379 22.81 2.05 -21.90
CA GLY A 379 23.31 0.75 -22.31
C GLY A 379 22.25 -0.12 -23.01
N ILE A 380 21.03 -0.16 -22.47
CA ILE A 380 19.91 -0.89 -23.09
C ILE A 380 19.60 -0.32 -24.48
N VAL A 381 19.52 1.02 -24.61
CA VAL A 381 19.26 1.69 -25.89
C VAL A 381 20.41 1.44 -26.87
N ALA A 382 21.65 1.53 -26.43
CA ALA A 382 22.84 1.28 -27.27
C ALA A 382 22.84 -0.16 -27.81
N VAL A 383 22.57 -1.16 -26.97
CA VAL A 383 22.45 -2.57 -27.39
C VAL A 383 21.30 -2.74 -28.38
N MET A 384 20.15 -2.11 -28.13
CA MET A 384 19.01 -2.18 -29.03
C MET A 384 19.34 -1.59 -30.41
N VAL A 385 19.95 -0.41 -30.45
CA VAL A 385 20.38 0.25 -31.70
C VAL A 385 21.42 -0.59 -32.42
N LEU A 386 22.39 -1.16 -31.69
CA LEU A 386 23.42 -2.04 -32.27
C LEU A 386 22.79 -3.28 -32.94
N VAL A 387 21.86 -3.95 -32.27
CA VAL A 387 21.18 -5.14 -32.80
C VAL A 387 20.39 -4.78 -34.07
N LEU A 388 19.68 -3.64 -34.06
CA LEU A 388 18.97 -3.14 -35.24
C LEU A 388 19.93 -2.78 -36.38
N ALA A 389 21.00 -2.08 -36.09
CA ALA A 389 22.01 -1.71 -37.09
C ALA A 389 22.62 -2.94 -37.74
N LEU A 390 23.05 -3.93 -36.96
CA LEU A 390 23.57 -5.19 -37.47
C LEU A 390 22.51 -5.95 -38.28
N GLY A 391 21.24 -5.98 -37.82
CA GLY A 391 20.16 -6.66 -38.53
C GLY A 391 19.79 -6.02 -39.86
N ILE A 392 20.05 -4.73 -40.05
CA ILE A 392 19.73 -3.99 -41.29
C ILE A 392 20.96 -3.86 -42.19
N PHE A 393 22.11 -3.45 -41.65
CA PHE A 393 23.29 -3.18 -42.50
C PHE A 393 24.03 -4.42 -42.95
N THR A 394 24.06 -5.52 -42.16
CA THR A 394 24.75 -6.75 -42.56
C THR A 394 24.21 -7.33 -43.89
N PRO A 395 22.86 -7.51 -43.99
CA PRO A 395 22.29 -7.99 -45.30
C PRO A 395 22.50 -6.99 -46.44
N MET A 396 22.50 -5.67 -46.18
CA MET A 396 22.77 -4.68 -47.23
C MET A 396 24.19 -4.82 -47.79
N TRP A 397 25.18 -5.06 -46.96
CA TRP A 397 26.56 -5.28 -47.40
C TRP A 397 26.70 -6.56 -48.18
N ASP A 398 26.06 -7.65 -47.76
CA ASP A 398 26.06 -8.93 -48.50
C ASP A 398 25.39 -8.81 -49.88
N MET A 399 24.29 -8.04 -49.97
CA MET A 399 23.68 -7.69 -51.25
C MET A 399 24.62 -6.90 -52.17
N MET A 400 25.34 -5.89 -51.66
CA MET A 400 26.30 -5.14 -52.47
C MET A 400 27.45 -6.01 -52.97
N ARG A 401 27.88 -7.01 -52.19
CA ARG A 401 28.88 -8.01 -52.62
C ARG A 401 28.31 -8.91 -53.74
N ALA A 402 27.09 -9.41 -53.55
CA ALA A 402 26.43 -10.26 -54.56
C ALA A 402 26.20 -9.55 -55.90
N VAL A 403 25.85 -8.24 -55.88
CA VAL A 403 25.69 -7.42 -57.10
C VAL A 403 27.01 -7.09 -57.77
N ARG A 404 28.11 -7.00 -57.01
CA ARG A 404 29.46 -6.74 -57.57
C ARG A 404 30.19 -7.99 -58.04
N GLY A 405 29.60 -9.19 -57.94
CA GLY A 405 30.17 -10.43 -58.48
C GLY A 405 31.39 -10.94 -57.74
N GLN A 406 31.58 -10.58 -56.44
CA GLN A 406 32.63 -11.08 -55.55
C GLN A 406 32.04 -11.95 -54.45
#